data_491a41f7f18b6ae6de7d7f96a7aca5b1
#
_entry.id   491a41f7f18b6ae6de7d7f96a7aca5b1
#
_cell.length_a   1.000
_cell.length_b   1.000
_cell.length_c   1.000
_cell.angle_alpha   90.00
_cell.angle_beta   90.00
_cell.angle_gamma   90.00
#
_symmetry.space_group_name_H-M   'P 1'
#
loop_
_entity.id
_entity.type
_entity.pdbx_description
1 polymer ?
#
loop_
_entity_poly.entity_id
_entity_poly.type
_entity_poly.pdbx_seq_one_letter_code
_entity_poly.pdbx_strand_id
1 'polypeptide(L)' 'MHRNEADAGLDALDPAENPARDAASFRRIITARKGLEQAEAELRAAVAAAREAGDSWTVIGAALDTSRQAAQQRFAK' A
#
# COMPACT_ATOMS: atom_id res chain seq x y z
N MET A 1 -25.88 12.63 12.36
CA MET A 1 -25.34 12.48 12.00
C MET A 1 -24.37 12.38 11.87
N HIS A 2 -24.03 12.32 12.00
CA HIS A 2 -23.08 12.54 11.82
C HIS A 2 -22.73 12.20 10.77
N ARG A 3 -22.89 12.70 10.70
CA ARG A 3 -22.40 12.64 9.42
C ARG A 3 -21.35 11.56 9.27
N ASN A 4 -21.22 10.94 8.17
CA ASN A 4 -20.30 9.83 8.09
C ASN A 4 -18.92 10.27 7.64
N GLU A 5 -17.97 9.34 7.71
CA GLU A 5 -16.58 9.65 7.46
C GLU A 5 -16.29 9.94 6.02
N ALA A 6 -17.00 9.29 5.11
CA ALA A 6 -16.77 9.53 3.69
C ALA A 6 -17.11 10.97 3.35
N ASP A 7 -18.19 11.46 3.92
CA ASP A 7 -18.56 12.84 3.68
C ASP A 7 -17.54 13.80 4.25
N ALA A 8 -17.01 13.45 5.41
CA ALA A 8 -15.98 14.28 6.01
C ALA A 8 -14.77 14.38 5.12
N GLY A 9 -14.41 13.30 4.44
CA GLY A 9 -13.29 13.32 3.54
C GLY A 9 -13.50 14.24 2.36
N LEU A 10 -14.71 14.23 1.83
CA LEU A 10 -15.03 15.12 0.72
C LEU A 10 -15.06 16.57 1.15
N ASP A 11 -15.57 16.81 2.33
CA ASP A 11 -15.61 18.17 2.83
C ASP A 11 -14.22 18.74 3.00
N ALA A 12 -13.26 17.90 3.32
CA ALA A 12 -11.90 18.39 3.49
C ALA A 12 -11.28 18.89 2.20
N LEU A 13 -11.90 18.63 1.07
CA LEU A 13 -11.41 19.11 -0.21
C LEU A 13 -12.06 20.40 -0.64
N ASP A 14 -12.75 21.07 0.25
CA ASP A 14 -13.40 22.32 -0.06
C ASP A 14 -12.38 23.37 -0.51
N PRO A 15 -12.37 23.76 -1.78
CA PRO A 15 -11.37 24.70 -2.27
C PRO A 15 -11.57 26.12 -1.79
N ALA A 16 -12.73 26.42 -1.24
CA ALA A 16 -12.99 27.77 -0.79
C ALA A 16 -12.11 28.17 0.39
N GLU A 17 -11.61 27.19 1.14
CA GLU A 17 -10.82 27.51 2.31
C GLU A 17 -9.37 27.77 2.01
N ASN A 18 -8.75 26.92 1.21
CA ASN A 18 -7.34 27.11 0.89
C ASN A 18 -7.00 26.26 -0.32
N PRO A 19 -7.34 26.74 -1.51
CA PRO A 19 -7.17 25.90 -2.71
C PRO A 19 -5.73 25.47 -2.96
N ALA A 20 -4.77 26.35 -2.72
CA ALA A 20 -3.38 26.01 -3.00
C ALA A 20 -2.89 24.91 -2.05
N ARG A 21 -3.27 25.03 -0.80
CA ARG A 21 -2.87 24.03 0.19
C ARG A 21 -3.56 22.71 -0.07
N ASP A 22 -4.84 22.75 -0.42
CA ASP A 22 -5.58 21.53 -0.71
C ASP A 22 -5.01 20.82 -1.92
N ALA A 23 -4.62 21.57 -2.94
CA ALA A 23 -4.04 20.96 -4.14
C ALA A 23 -2.69 20.31 -3.82
N ALA A 24 -1.89 20.96 -3.00
CA ALA A 24 -0.60 20.39 -2.63
C ALA A 24 -0.76 19.10 -1.82
N SER A 25 -1.69 19.12 -0.87
CA SER A 25 -1.96 17.94 -0.07
C SER A 25 -2.50 16.81 -0.92
N PHE A 26 -3.37 17.12 -1.83
CA PHE A 26 -3.95 16.13 -2.73
C PHE A 26 -2.86 15.47 -3.56
N ARG A 27 -1.97 16.26 -4.14
CA ARG A 27 -0.88 15.72 -4.95
C ARG A 27 0.06 14.86 -4.12
N ARG A 28 0.31 15.27 -2.88
CA ARG A 28 1.17 14.50 -2.01
C ARG A 28 0.59 13.14 -1.70
N ILE A 29 -0.71 13.07 -1.50
CA ILE A 29 -1.37 11.81 -1.24
C ILE A 29 -1.27 10.90 -2.47
N ILE A 30 -1.49 11.45 -3.65
CA ILE A 30 -1.37 10.66 -4.87
C ILE A 30 0.04 10.12 -5.03
N THR A 31 1.04 10.94 -4.80
CA THR A 31 2.42 10.52 -4.92
C THR A 31 2.74 9.41 -3.94
N ALA A 32 2.28 9.55 -2.71
CA ALA A 32 2.52 8.53 -1.69
C ALA A 32 1.82 7.22 -2.06
N ARG A 33 0.60 7.31 -2.58
CA ARG A 33 -0.13 6.10 -2.98
C ARG A 33 0.60 5.39 -4.12
N LYS A 34 1.10 6.14 -5.08
CA LYS A 34 1.85 5.53 -6.18
C LYS A 34 3.13 4.87 -5.67
N GLY A 35 3.80 5.50 -4.71
CA GLY A 35 4.97 4.90 -4.10
C GLY A 35 4.66 3.59 -3.40
N LEU A 36 3.52 3.54 -2.72
CA LEU A 36 3.09 2.32 -2.07
C LEU A 36 2.82 1.22 -3.09
N GLU A 37 2.11 1.55 -4.17
CA GLU A 37 1.82 0.58 -5.21
C GLU A 37 3.09 0.04 -5.83
N GLN A 38 4.07 0.91 -6.03
CA GLN A 38 5.34 0.51 -6.59
C GLN A 38 6.11 -0.41 -5.66
N ALA A 39 6.10 -0.09 -4.37
CA ALA A 39 6.76 -0.92 -3.37
C ALA A 39 6.11 -2.29 -3.29
N GLU A 40 4.78 -2.35 -3.41
CA GLU A 40 4.10 -3.63 -3.40
C GLU A 40 4.44 -4.47 -4.62
N ALA A 41 4.56 -3.83 -5.77
CA ALA A 41 4.94 -4.55 -6.99
C ALA A 41 6.35 -5.10 -6.86
N GLU A 42 7.26 -4.31 -6.29
CA GLU A 42 8.62 -4.78 -6.07
C GLU A 42 8.68 -5.93 -5.08
N LEU A 43 7.86 -5.86 -4.05
CA LEU A 43 7.82 -6.94 -3.07
C LEU A 43 7.35 -8.24 -3.71
N ARG A 44 6.30 -8.16 -4.53
CA ARG A 44 5.84 -9.34 -5.23
C ARG A 44 6.90 -9.92 -6.15
N ALA A 45 7.60 -9.05 -6.86
CA ALA A 45 8.67 -9.49 -7.76
C ALA A 45 9.80 -10.15 -6.99
N ALA A 46 10.16 -9.59 -5.84
CA ALA A 46 11.22 -10.14 -5.02
C ALA A 46 10.85 -11.52 -4.48
N VAL A 47 9.60 -11.69 -4.04
CA VAL A 47 9.15 -12.98 -3.56
C VAL A 47 9.14 -14.00 -4.69
N ALA A 48 8.69 -13.61 -5.88
CA ALA A 48 8.69 -14.51 -7.03
C ALA A 48 10.11 -14.92 -7.38
N ALA A 49 11.05 -14.00 -7.36
CA ALA A 49 12.44 -14.31 -7.64
C ALA A 49 13.01 -15.25 -6.60
N ALA A 50 12.67 -15.05 -5.34
CA ALA A 50 13.14 -15.93 -4.27
C ALA A 50 12.61 -17.35 -4.47
N ARG A 51 11.35 -17.48 -4.84
CA ARG A 51 10.79 -18.80 -5.10
C ARG A 51 11.48 -19.48 -6.28
N GLU A 52 11.78 -18.73 -7.31
CA GLU A 52 12.49 -19.29 -8.45
C GLU A 52 13.90 -19.73 -8.09
N ALA A 53 14.51 -19.02 -7.16
CA ALA A 53 15.84 -19.38 -6.69
C ALA A 53 15.81 -20.60 -5.75
N GLY A 54 14.62 -21.05 -5.37
CA GLY A 54 14.51 -22.24 -4.52
C GLY A 54 14.27 -21.94 -3.06
N ASP A 55 14.06 -20.69 -2.70
CA ASP A 55 13.81 -20.35 -1.30
C ASP A 55 12.48 -20.92 -0.83
N SER A 56 12.46 -21.39 0.40
CA SER A 56 11.24 -21.95 0.98
C SER A 56 10.34 -20.83 1.48
N TRP A 57 9.07 -21.18 1.66
CA TRP A 57 8.15 -20.22 2.26
C TRP A 57 8.52 -19.89 3.70
N THR A 58 9.23 -20.79 4.38
CA THR A 58 9.73 -20.49 5.72
C THR A 58 10.72 -19.33 5.69
N VAL A 59 11.66 -19.38 4.74
CA VAL A 59 12.65 -18.31 4.60
C VAL A 59 11.97 -17.02 4.17
N ILE A 60 11.08 -17.10 3.20
CA ILE A 60 10.39 -15.92 2.71
C ILE A 60 9.52 -15.31 3.81
N GLY A 61 8.84 -16.16 4.57
CA GLY A 61 8.03 -15.66 5.68
C GLY A 61 8.88 -14.95 6.72
N ALA A 62 10.05 -15.48 7.01
CA ALA A 62 10.95 -14.82 7.95
C ALA A 62 11.36 -13.45 7.45
N ALA A 63 11.66 -13.33 6.16
CA ALA A 63 12.02 -12.04 5.59
C ALA A 63 10.86 -11.05 5.62
N LEU A 64 9.65 -11.55 5.52
CA LEU A 64 8.46 -10.71 5.56
C LEU A 64 7.95 -10.46 6.98
N ASP A 65 8.63 -11.04 7.96
CA ASP A 65 8.22 -10.94 9.36
C ASP A 65 6.82 -11.52 9.56
N THR A 66 6.60 -12.68 8.95
CA THR A 66 5.32 -13.35 9.06
C THR A 66 5.54 -14.86 9.04
N SER A 67 4.48 -15.62 9.21
CA SER A 67 4.58 -17.07 9.20
C SER A 67 4.70 -17.60 7.78
N ARG A 68 5.20 -18.85 7.69
CA ARG A 68 5.28 -19.51 6.41
C ARG A 68 3.92 -19.60 5.73
N GLN A 69 2.91 -19.93 6.52
CA GLN A 69 1.57 -20.09 5.97
C GLN A 69 1.01 -18.77 5.45
N ALA A 70 1.20 -17.70 6.21
CA ALA A 70 0.71 -16.39 5.80
C ALA A 70 1.40 -15.92 4.52
N ALA A 71 2.72 -16.14 4.42
CA ALA A 71 3.45 -15.77 3.22
C ALA A 71 2.95 -16.54 2.02
N GLN A 72 2.74 -17.83 2.20
CA GLN A 72 2.24 -18.66 1.11
C GLN A 72 0.86 -18.22 0.66
N GLN A 73 -0.02 -17.95 1.60
CA GLN A 73 -1.37 -17.52 1.25
C GLN A 73 -1.36 -16.20 0.50
N ARG A 74 -0.46 -15.31 0.86
CA ARG A 74 -0.44 -13.99 0.25
C ARG A 74 0.18 -14.00 -1.14
N PHE A 75 1.20 -14.79 -1.36
CA PHE A 75 1.99 -14.69 -2.59
C PHE A 75 1.90 -15.89 -3.50
N ALA A 76 1.49 -17.05 -3.03
CA ALA A 76 1.38 -18.21 -3.89
C ALA A 76 0.07 -18.19 -4.63
N LYS A 77 0.14 -18.02 -5.90
CA LYS A 77 -1.07 -17.98 -6.73
C LYS A 77 -0.95 -18.94 -7.87
#